data_7001c9fedc026fc1b277cbca209dec84
#
_entry.id   7001c9fedc026fc1b277cbca209dec84
#
_cell.length_a   1.000
_cell.length_b   1.000
_cell.length_c   1.000
_cell.angle_alpha   90.00
_cell.angle_beta   90.00
_cell.angle_gamma   90.00
#
_symmetry.space_group_name_H-M   'P 1'
#
loop_
_entity.id
_entity.type
_entity.pdbx_description
1 polymer ?
#
loop_
_entity_poly.entity_id
_entity_poly.type
_entity_poly.pdbx_seq_one_letter_code
_entity_poly.pdbx_strand_id
1 'polypeptide(L)'
;MSIGNTRKKTTWSYSRTTCFGNCKYEYYLNYIVKDYELYPPEGNYYADVGKLVHEILAMYFQGELSKDDVYQYFISYYDDYIENKVSPKIMDKTYFNIADYFANFDIDWINNYEILGAEVEERFKVGKYNFVGYIDLLLRDKRDNKLVVLDHKSSSYPFMLNGEVKANSKESFEKYKKQMYLYCHAVHERTGEWPKEMTWNHYKDGGRLATIPFIMSEYKGIMKWFKESLAEIEAEEVFPANLNYFYCNNLCKFRKSCEYKEFGGGRNLS
;
A
#
# COMPACT_ATOMS: atom_id res chain seq x y z
N MET A 1 5.56 -44.67 9.27
CA MET A 1 6.04 -43.45 9.99
C MET A 1 5.37 -42.28 9.36
N SER A 2 4.43 -41.66 10.05
CA SER A 2 3.69 -40.45 9.57
C SER A 2 4.62 -39.27 9.68
N ILE A 3 5.06 -38.72 8.55
CA ILE A 3 5.77 -37.46 8.51
C ILE A 3 4.73 -36.37 8.78
N GLY A 4 4.69 -35.91 10.02
CA GLY A 4 3.85 -34.80 10.43
C GLY A 4 4.25 -33.54 9.67
N ASN A 5 3.50 -33.23 8.61
CA ASN A 5 3.65 -32.04 7.81
C ASN A 5 3.10 -30.85 8.64
N THR A 6 3.92 -30.29 9.52
CA THR A 6 3.64 -29.01 10.18
C THR A 6 3.70 -27.92 9.11
N ARG A 7 2.62 -27.76 8.34
CA ARG A 7 2.46 -26.60 7.46
C ARG A 7 2.64 -25.37 8.32
N LYS A 8 3.76 -24.68 8.14
CA LYS A 8 4.02 -23.37 8.74
C LYS A 8 2.80 -22.50 8.47
N LYS A 9 2.13 -22.04 9.53
CA LYS A 9 0.86 -21.30 9.40
C LYS A 9 1.12 -20.06 8.57
N THR A 10 0.49 -19.95 7.41
CA THR A 10 0.68 -18.84 6.48
C THR A 10 0.31 -17.53 7.15
N THR A 11 1.20 -16.54 7.08
CA THR A 11 0.90 -15.15 7.44
C THR A 11 0.45 -14.41 6.18
N TRP A 12 -0.68 -13.76 6.28
CA TRP A 12 -1.30 -12.98 5.21
C TRP A 12 -1.01 -11.50 5.37
N SER A 13 -1.11 -10.76 4.29
CA SER A 13 -1.09 -9.30 4.26
C SER A 13 -2.05 -8.80 3.19
N TYR A 14 -2.37 -7.52 3.23
CA TYR A 14 -3.16 -6.90 2.16
C TYR A 14 -2.50 -7.10 0.80
N SER A 15 -1.20 -6.81 0.69
CA SER A 15 -0.43 -6.96 -0.56
C SER A 15 -0.39 -8.40 -1.07
N ARG A 16 -0.30 -9.40 -0.18
CA ARG A 16 -0.34 -10.81 -0.57
C ARG A 16 -1.70 -11.19 -1.15
N THR A 17 -2.79 -10.74 -0.53
CA THR A 17 -4.15 -11.01 -1.01
C THR A 17 -4.42 -10.33 -2.35
N THR A 18 -4.01 -9.08 -2.50
CA THR A 18 -4.20 -8.32 -3.76
C THR A 18 -3.29 -8.79 -4.90
N CYS A 19 -2.12 -9.34 -4.60
CA CYS A 19 -1.24 -9.95 -5.61
C CYS A 19 -1.97 -11.05 -6.37
N PHE A 20 -2.71 -11.93 -5.68
CA PHE A 20 -3.51 -12.97 -6.33
C PHE A 20 -4.58 -12.39 -7.27
N GLY A 21 -5.28 -11.33 -6.82
CA GLY A 21 -6.27 -10.65 -7.66
C GLY A 21 -5.66 -9.91 -8.85
N ASN A 22 -4.44 -9.39 -8.73
CA ASN A 22 -3.75 -8.73 -9.83
C ASN A 22 -3.26 -9.73 -10.88
N CYS A 23 -2.58 -10.80 -10.45
CA CYS A 23 -2.10 -11.86 -11.33
C CYS A 23 -1.87 -13.15 -10.53
N LYS A 24 -2.66 -14.20 -10.81
CA LYS A 24 -2.52 -15.49 -10.13
C LYS A 24 -1.13 -16.12 -10.38
N TYR A 25 -0.55 -15.93 -11.57
CA TYR A 25 0.79 -16.43 -11.87
C TYR A 25 1.90 -15.70 -11.08
N GLU A 26 1.81 -14.37 -10.92
CA GLU A 26 2.72 -13.64 -10.03
C GLU A 26 2.60 -14.12 -8.59
N TYR A 27 1.38 -14.35 -8.11
CA TYR A 27 1.16 -14.94 -6.79
C TYR A 27 1.82 -16.32 -6.66
N TYR A 28 1.68 -17.16 -7.67
CA TYR A 28 2.29 -18.49 -7.73
C TYR A 28 3.81 -18.41 -7.61
N LEU A 29 4.46 -17.59 -8.44
CA LEU A 29 5.92 -17.41 -8.39
C LEU A 29 6.38 -16.87 -7.03
N ASN A 30 5.67 -15.87 -6.49
CA ASN A 30 6.10 -15.14 -5.29
C ASN A 30 5.82 -15.90 -3.98
N TYR A 31 4.77 -16.71 -3.92
CA TYR A 31 4.32 -17.31 -2.65
C TYR A 31 4.27 -18.83 -2.63
N ILE A 32 4.27 -19.48 -3.78
CA ILE A 32 4.23 -20.95 -3.89
C ILE A 32 5.58 -21.50 -4.33
N VAL A 33 6.07 -21.11 -5.51
CA VAL A 33 7.34 -21.58 -6.09
C VAL A 33 8.52 -21.06 -5.26
N LYS A 34 8.64 -19.74 -5.13
CA LYS A 34 9.72 -19.06 -4.40
C LYS A 34 11.13 -19.42 -4.90
N ASP A 35 11.24 -19.75 -6.16
CA ASP A 35 12.53 -19.98 -6.83
C ASP A 35 13.03 -18.64 -7.41
N TYR A 36 13.71 -17.88 -6.59
CA TYR A 36 14.20 -16.56 -6.95
C TYR A 36 15.52 -16.58 -7.73
N GLU A 37 16.15 -17.75 -7.89
CA GLU A 37 17.27 -17.95 -8.82
C GLU A 37 16.75 -18.07 -10.25
N LEU A 38 15.70 -18.85 -10.45
CA LEU A 38 15.05 -19.01 -11.76
C LEU A 38 14.17 -17.80 -12.11
N TYR A 39 13.45 -17.27 -11.14
CA TYR A 39 12.56 -16.12 -11.29
C TYR A 39 13.00 -14.97 -10.35
N PRO A 40 14.06 -14.22 -10.69
CA PRO A 40 14.52 -13.12 -9.87
C PRO A 40 13.44 -12.01 -9.81
N PRO A 41 13.00 -11.62 -8.61
CA PRO A 41 12.08 -10.52 -8.47
C PRO A 41 12.79 -9.19 -8.70
N GLU A 42 12.09 -8.26 -9.32
CA GLU A 42 12.59 -6.91 -9.54
C GLU A 42 11.76 -5.88 -8.76
N GLY A 43 12.42 -4.86 -8.28
CA GLY A 43 11.78 -3.66 -7.78
C GLY A 43 11.11 -2.86 -8.90
N ASN A 44 10.47 -1.76 -8.56
CA ASN A 44 9.97 -0.82 -9.54
C ASN A 44 10.09 0.61 -9.00
N TYR A 45 10.26 1.55 -9.91
CA TYR A 45 10.44 2.98 -9.60
C TYR A 45 9.40 3.54 -8.61
N TYR A 46 8.13 3.18 -8.78
CA TYR A 46 7.07 3.71 -7.92
C TYR A 46 7.14 3.18 -6.50
N ALA A 47 7.61 1.95 -6.32
CA ALA A 47 7.85 1.36 -5.01
C ALA A 47 9.09 1.99 -4.34
N ASP A 48 10.16 2.22 -5.10
CA ASP A 48 11.38 2.87 -4.59
C ASP A 48 11.06 4.27 -4.07
N VAL A 49 10.38 5.09 -4.88
CA VAL A 49 9.92 6.42 -4.47
C VAL A 49 9.00 6.37 -3.26
N GLY A 50 8.03 5.44 -3.28
CA GLY A 50 7.10 5.26 -2.17
C GLY A 50 7.83 4.95 -0.86
N LYS A 51 8.81 4.04 -0.91
CA LYS A 51 9.61 3.66 0.25
C LYS A 51 10.35 4.86 0.86
N LEU A 52 11.03 5.66 0.04
CA LEU A 52 11.72 6.86 0.52
C LEU A 52 10.76 7.84 1.20
N VAL A 53 9.61 8.12 0.58
CA VAL A 53 8.64 9.07 1.14
C VAL A 53 8.05 8.57 2.46
N HIS A 54 7.68 7.28 2.53
CA HIS A 54 7.16 6.69 3.77
C HIS A 54 8.21 6.73 4.88
N GLU A 55 9.48 6.44 4.57
CA GLU A 55 10.56 6.51 5.55
C GLU A 55 10.75 7.93 6.09
N ILE A 56 10.80 8.95 5.22
CA ILE A 56 10.90 10.35 5.66
C ILE A 56 9.73 10.74 6.57
N LEU A 57 8.51 10.39 6.18
CA LEU A 57 7.32 10.70 6.97
C LEU A 57 7.31 9.94 8.31
N ALA A 58 7.74 8.67 8.31
CA ALA A 58 7.88 7.90 9.55
C ALA A 58 8.89 8.53 10.50
N MET A 59 10.10 8.85 10.03
CA MET A 59 11.14 9.51 10.82
C MET A 59 10.65 10.86 11.38
N TYR A 60 9.94 11.63 10.56
CA TYR A 60 9.34 12.89 11.01
C TYR A 60 8.32 12.67 12.14
N PHE A 61 7.35 11.76 11.97
CA PHE A 61 6.31 11.52 12.96
C PHE A 61 6.83 10.78 14.21
N GLN A 62 7.97 10.11 14.12
CA GLN A 62 8.69 9.52 15.25
C GLN A 62 9.59 10.53 15.98
N GLY A 63 9.75 11.74 15.44
CA GLY A 63 10.58 12.80 16.00
C GLY A 63 12.09 12.62 15.72
N GLU A 64 12.45 11.75 14.79
CA GLU A 64 13.83 11.48 14.39
C GLU A 64 14.32 12.48 13.31
N LEU A 65 13.41 13.10 12.58
CA LEU A 65 13.68 14.09 11.56
C LEU A 65 12.87 15.37 11.82
N SER A 66 13.50 16.54 11.74
CA SER A 66 12.79 17.81 11.93
C SER A 66 12.01 18.21 10.67
N LYS A 67 11.02 19.10 10.83
CA LYS A 67 10.28 19.69 9.70
C LYS A 67 11.19 20.38 8.70
N ASP A 68 12.21 21.05 9.19
CA ASP A 68 13.15 21.83 8.37
C ASP A 68 14.11 20.94 7.57
N ASP A 69 14.32 19.70 8.00
CA ASP A 69 15.26 18.76 7.38
C ASP A 69 14.62 17.80 6.36
N VAL A 70 13.27 17.63 6.35
CA VAL A 70 12.60 16.66 5.47
C VAL A 70 12.90 16.88 3.98
N TYR A 71 12.93 18.15 3.54
CA TYR A 71 13.25 18.49 2.16
C TYR A 71 14.70 18.13 1.83
N GLN A 72 15.65 18.53 2.69
CA GLN A 72 17.07 18.26 2.49
C GLN A 72 17.35 16.76 2.50
N TYR A 73 16.68 16.00 3.38
CA TYR A 73 16.79 14.55 3.41
C TYR A 73 16.31 13.93 2.09
N PHE A 74 15.14 14.35 1.60
CA PHE A 74 14.59 13.84 0.34
C PHE A 74 15.57 14.05 -0.83
N ILE A 75 16.07 15.27 -1.05
CA ILE A 75 16.96 15.56 -2.18
C ILE A 75 18.33 14.88 -2.05
N SER A 76 18.80 14.65 -0.82
CA SER A 76 20.11 14.02 -0.58
C SER A 76 20.09 12.51 -0.82
N TYR A 77 18.96 11.84 -0.54
CA TYR A 77 18.86 10.38 -0.62
C TYR A 77 18.06 9.86 -1.80
N TYR A 78 17.47 10.76 -2.61
CA TYR A 78 16.63 10.32 -3.73
C TYR A 78 17.33 9.35 -4.68
N ASP A 79 18.53 9.70 -5.12
CA ASP A 79 19.28 8.88 -6.09
C ASP A 79 19.71 7.53 -5.49
N ASP A 80 19.99 7.49 -4.19
CA ASP A 80 20.39 6.26 -3.48
C ASP A 80 19.22 5.28 -3.37
N TYR A 81 17.98 5.79 -3.28
CA TYR A 81 16.77 4.96 -3.19
C TYR A 81 16.25 4.48 -4.54
N ILE A 82 16.59 5.18 -5.64
CA ILE A 82 16.03 4.88 -6.97
C ILE A 82 16.90 3.87 -7.71
N GLU A 83 16.67 2.60 -7.42
CA GLU A 83 17.34 1.49 -8.12
C GLU A 83 16.72 1.21 -9.49
N ASN A 84 15.40 1.41 -9.62
CA ASN A 84 14.63 1.10 -10.83
C ASN A 84 14.23 2.37 -11.57
N LYS A 85 14.69 2.51 -12.81
CA LYS A 85 14.45 3.71 -13.62
C LYS A 85 13.29 3.53 -14.59
N VAL A 86 12.55 4.60 -14.83
CA VAL A 86 11.55 4.74 -15.89
C VAL A 86 11.95 5.89 -16.81
N SER A 87 11.07 6.33 -17.74
CA SER A 87 11.43 7.44 -18.62
C SER A 87 11.78 8.71 -17.83
N PRO A 88 12.79 9.49 -18.26
CA PRO A 88 13.20 10.72 -17.56
C PRO A 88 12.03 11.65 -17.27
N LYS A 89 11.13 11.84 -18.23
CA LYS A 89 9.94 12.69 -18.05
C LYS A 89 9.06 12.27 -16.86
N ILE A 90 8.92 10.96 -16.60
CA ILE A 90 8.14 10.46 -15.46
C ILE A 90 8.94 10.68 -14.17
N MET A 91 10.25 10.42 -14.21
CA MET A 91 11.13 10.62 -13.06
C MET A 91 11.14 12.08 -12.64
N ASP A 92 11.41 13.02 -13.57
CA ASP A 92 11.44 14.45 -13.30
C ASP A 92 10.11 14.94 -12.70
N LYS A 93 8.98 14.59 -13.34
CA LYS A 93 7.67 15.00 -12.84
C LYS A 93 7.41 14.47 -11.42
N THR A 94 7.79 13.23 -11.15
CA THR A 94 7.58 12.62 -9.82
C THR A 94 8.49 13.27 -8.80
N TYR A 95 9.77 13.45 -9.13
CA TYR A 95 10.74 14.12 -8.28
C TYR A 95 10.28 15.53 -7.89
N PHE A 96 9.96 16.37 -8.87
CA PHE A 96 9.54 17.75 -8.61
C PHE A 96 8.25 17.84 -7.78
N ASN A 97 7.28 16.97 -8.01
CA ASN A 97 6.06 16.99 -7.21
C ASN A 97 6.32 16.63 -5.73
N ILE A 98 7.24 15.71 -5.47
CA ILE A 98 7.56 15.30 -4.09
C ILE A 98 8.52 16.31 -3.45
N ALA A 99 9.48 16.85 -4.21
CA ALA A 99 10.34 17.92 -3.75
C ALA A 99 9.53 19.16 -3.34
N ASP A 100 8.52 19.53 -4.14
CA ASP A 100 7.59 20.62 -3.82
C ASP A 100 6.76 20.32 -2.56
N TYR A 101 6.27 19.09 -2.42
CA TYR A 101 5.57 18.64 -1.20
C TYR A 101 6.44 18.82 0.05
N PHE A 102 7.69 18.40 0.02
CA PHE A 102 8.59 18.54 1.17
C PHE A 102 9.12 19.99 1.36
N ALA A 103 9.31 20.74 0.29
CA ALA A 103 9.68 22.15 0.39
C ALA A 103 8.57 23.01 1.01
N ASN A 104 7.30 22.64 0.76
CA ASN A 104 6.12 23.28 1.31
C ASN A 104 5.44 22.39 2.37
N PHE A 105 6.24 21.66 3.15
CA PHE A 105 5.73 20.65 4.08
C PHE A 105 4.79 21.23 5.14
N ASP A 106 3.51 21.33 4.78
CA ASP A 106 2.44 21.80 5.67
C ASP A 106 1.70 20.63 6.27
N ILE A 107 1.87 20.48 7.56
CA ILE A 107 1.26 19.42 8.37
C ILE A 107 0.61 19.99 9.64
N ASP A 108 0.25 21.26 9.64
CA ASP A 108 -0.34 21.91 10.82
C ASP A 108 -1.63 21.21 11.28
N TRP A 109 -2.29 20.48 10.39
CA TRP A 109 -3.41 19.62 10.72
C TRP A 109 -3.08 18.59 11.82
N ILE A 110 -1.81 18.16 11.97
CA ILE A 110 -1.39 17.18 12.99
C ILE A 110 -1.54 17.72 14.41
N ASN A 111 -1.55 19.04 14.58
CA ASN A 111 -1.72 19.66 15.89
C ASN A 111 -3.06 19.32 16.56
N ASN A 112 -4.07 18.92 15.76
CA ASN A 112 -5.36 18.45 16.26
C ASN A 112 -5.33 17.00 16.76
N TYR A 113 -4.21 16.30 16.60
CA TYR A 113 -4.08 14.88 16.90
C TYR A 113 -2.95 14.61 17.89
N GLU A 114 -3.12 13.55 18.65
CA GLU A 114 -2.04 12.85 19.35
C GLU A 114 -1.55 11.73 18.43
N ILE A 115 -0.23 11.63 18.20
CA ILE A 115 0.38 10.55 17.43
C ILE A 115 0.54 9.36 18.37
N LEU A 116 -0.17 8.27 18.08
CA LEU A 116 -0.08 7.02 18.85
C LEU A 116 0.98 6.06 18.28
N GLY A 117 1.39 6.28 17.05
CA GLY A 117 2.48 5.56 16.40
C GLY A 117 2.57 5.84 14.90
N ALA A 118 3.77 5.69 14.36
CA ALA A 118 4.07 5.74 12.93
C ALA A 118 4.73 4.41 12.51
N GLU A 119 4.41 3.89 11.31
CA GLU A 119 4.82 2.57 10.81
C GLU A 119 4.52 1.44 11.81
N VAL A 120 3.31 1.44 12.36
CA VAL A 120 2.91 0.50 13.42
C VAL A 120 2.68 -0.89 12.84
N GLU A 121 3.52 -1.86 13.22
CA GLU A 121 3.28 -3.27 12.88
C GLU A 121 2.11 -3.81 13.70
N GLU A 122 1.09 -4.30 13.02
CA GLU A 122 -0.07 -4.94 13.61
C GLU A 122 -0.16 -6.41 13.20
N ARG A 123 -0.29 -7.30 14.20
CA ARG A 123 -0.56 -8.73 13.99
C ARG A 123 -1.93 -9.08 14.52
N PHE A 124 -2.79 -9.53 13.64
CA PHE A 124 -4.21 -9.71 13.93
C PHE A 124 -4.80 -10.91 13.16
N LYS A 125 -6.09 -11.17 13.33
CA LYS A 125 -6.78 -12.28 12.65
C LYS A 125 -7.97 -11.79 11.84
N VAL A 126 -8.16 -12.39 10.67
CA VAL A 126 -9.39 -12.29 9.89
C VAL A 126 -10.01 -13.71 9.84
N GLY A 127 -10.92 -14.02 10.74
CA GLY A 127 -11.41 -15.37 10.94
C GLY A 127 -10.30 -16.34 11.39
N LYS A 128 -10.04 -17.39 10.60
CA LYS A 128 -8.97 -18.37 10.89
C LYS A 128 -7.57 -17.92 10.44
N TYR A 129 -7.47 -16.83 9.69
CA TYR A 129 -6.25 -16.38 9.01
C TYR A 129 -5.45 -15.38 9.86
N ASN A 130 -4.13 -15.59 9.99
CA ASN A 130 -3.25 -14.64 10.65
C ASN A 130 -2.78 -13.60 9.64
N PHE A 131 -2.86 -12.34 10.01
CA PHE A 131 -2.43 -11.21 9.21
C PHE A 131 -1.29 -10.43 9.87
N VAL A 132 -0.52 -9.76 9.02
CA VAL A 132 0.38 -8.69 9.40
C VAL A 132 0.10 -7.49 8.48
N GLY A 133 0.11 -6.31 9.04
CA GLY A 133 0.01 -5.04 8.33
C GLY A 133 0.84 -3.97 9.02
N TYR A 134 1.14 -2.91 8.29
CA TYR A 134 1.84 -1.74 8.81
C TYR A 134 0.92 -0.54 8.61
N ILE A 135 0.62 0.16 9.69
CA ILE A 135 -0.20 1.37 9.68
C ILE A 135 0.74 2.55 9.64
N ASP A 136 0.68 3.32 8.56
CA ASP A 136 1.60 4.45 8.37
C ASP A 136 1.50 5.44 9.53
N LEU A 137 0.27 5.76 9.96
CA LEU A 137 0.06 6.64 11.10
C LEU A 137 -1.24 6.31 11.85
N LEU A 138 -1.12 6.03 13.15
CA LEU A 138 -2.25 5.87 14.05
C LEU A 138 -2.36 7.12 14.93
N LEU A 139 -3.52 7.74 14.92
CA LEU A 139 -3.78 9.02 15.56
C LEU A 139 -4.96 8.94 16.54
N ARG A 140 -4.96 9.85 17.51
CA ARG A 140 -6.13 10.15 18.34
C ARG A 140 -6.51 11.62 18.17
N ASP A 141 -7.72 11.88 17.72
CA ASP A 141 -8.26 13.23 17.58
C ASP A 141 -8.48 13.85 18.96
N LYS A 142 -7.83 14.98 19.26
CA LYS A 142 -7.91 15.67 20.55
C LYS A 142 -9.29 16.29 20.82
N ARG A 143 -10.11 16.47 19.77
CA ARG A 143 -11.44 17.12 19.87
C ARG A 143 -12.49 16.19 20.46
N ASP A 144 -12.43 14.89 20.15
CA ASP A 144 -13.44 13.91 20.55
C ASP A 144 -12.85 12.62 21.13
N ASN A 145 -11.52 12.57 21.26
CA ASN A 145 -10.76 11.43 21.80
C ASN A 145 -10.96 10.12 20.99
N LYS A 146 -11.25 10.21 19.68
CA LYS A 146 -11.46 9.06 18.80
C LYS A 146 -10.23 8.72 17.98
N LEU A 147 -10.08 7.44 17.63
CA LEU A 147 -8.99 6.96 16.79
C LEU A 147 -9.21 7.32 15.32
N VAL A 148 -8.11 7.59 14.63
CA VAL A 148 -8.02 7.83 13.18
C VAL A 148 -6.87 7.00 12.63
N VAL A 149 -7.09 6.32 11.52
CA VAL A 149 -6.04 5.62 10.77
C VAL A 149 -5.71 6.46 9.55
N LEU A 150 -4.43 6.73 9.33
CA LEU A 150 -3.96 7.48 8.17
C LEU A 150 -2.93 6.65 7.39
N ASP A 151 -2.98 6.78 6.07
CA ASP A 151 -2.11 6.10 5.14
C ASP A 151 -1.61 7.09 4.05
N HIS A 152 -0.34 7.02 3.68
CA HIS A 152 0.29 7.91 2.72
C HIS A 152 0.21 7.34 1.30
N LYS A 153 -0.23 8.14 0.33
CA LYS A 153 -0.44 7.68 -1.05
C LYS A 153 0.21 8.58 -2.09
N SER A 154 0.87 7.93 -3.04
CA SER A 154 1.45 8.59 -4.22
C SER A 154 0.44 8.85 -5.34
N SER A 155 -0.82 8.44 -5.16
CA SER A 155 -1.88 8.68 -6.15
C SER A 155 -2.43 10.10 -6.05
N SER A 156 -3.06 10.58 -7.13
CA SER A 156 -3.79 11.85 -7.10
C SER A 156 -4.98 11.81 -6.16
N TYR A 157 -5.31 12.97 -5.60
CA TYR A 157 -6.48 13.15 -4.73
C TYR A 157 -7.78 12.67 -5.40
N PRO A 158 -8.54 11.76 -4.76
CA PRO A 158 -9.58 11.00 -5.44
C PRO A 158 -10.92 11.71 -5.61
N PHE A 159 -11.19 12.78 -4.85
CA PHE A 159 -12.51 13.41 -4.85
C PHE A 159 -12.62 14.62 -5.78
N MET A 160 -13.82 14.82 -6.32
CA MET A 160 -14.24 16.06 -6.96
C MET A 160 -14.66 17.10 -5.91
N LEU A 161 -14.93 18.33 -6.34
CA LEU A 161 -15.38 19.42 -5.45
C LEU A 161 -16.73 19.14 -4.77
N ASN A 162 -17.58 18.34 -5.39
CA ASN A 162 -18.88 17.90 -4.84
C ASN A 162 -18.75 16.71 -3.87
N GLY A 163 -17.54 16.24 -3.58
CA GLY A 163 -17.27 15.10 -2.69
C GLY A 163 -17.38 13.72 -3.35
N GLU A 164 -17.77 13.64 -4.62
CA GLU A 164 -17.83 12.37 -5.34
C GLU A 164 -16.43 11.87 -5.74
N VAL A 165 -16.26 10.55 -5.78
CA VAL A 165 -15.00 9.95 -6.26
C VAL A 165 -14.90 10.12 -7.78
N LYS A 166 -13.76 10.65 -8.24
CA LYS A 166 -13.45 10.79 -9.68
C LYS A 166 -13.53 9.43 -10.38
N ALA A 167 -14.08 9.40 -11.59
CA ALA A 167 -14.29 8.17 -12.35
C ALA A 167 -13.00 7.34 -12.52
N ASN A 168 -11.87 8.00 -12.81
CA ASN A 168 -10.56 7.37 -12.97
C ASN A 168 -9.89 6.94 -11.66
N SER A 169 -10.44 7.35 -10.52
CA SER A 169 -9.91 6.98 -9.18
C SER A 169 -10.74 5.90 -8.50
N LYS A 170 -11.92 5.54 -9.01
CA LYS A 170 -12.86 4.62 -8.35
C LYS A 170 -12.23 3.28 -7.99
N GLU A 171 -11.58 2.63 -8.96
CA GLU A 171 -10.99 1.31 -8.73
C GLU A 171 -9.85 1.35 -7.71
N SER A 172 -8.94 2.31 -7.82
CA SER A 172 -7.82 2.45 -6.88
C SER A 172 -8.32 2.83 -5.49
N PHE A 173 -9.30 3.70 -5.40
CA PHE A 173 -9.88 4.13 -4.12
C PHE A 173 -10.60 2.98 -3.41
N GLU A 174 -11.33 2.12 -4.11
CA GLU A 174 -11.90 0.91 -3.52
C GLU A 174 -10.82 -0.06 -2.99
N LYS A 175 -9.68 -0.18 -3.67
CA LYS A 175 -8.54 -0.94 -3.15
C LYS A 175 -7.99 -0.31 -1.86
N TYR A 176 -7.84 1.01 -1.82
CA TYR A 176 -7.39 1.75 -0.62
C TYR A 176 -8.38 1.60 0.54
N LYS A 177 -9.67 1.70 0.30
CA LYS A 177 -10.71 1.46 1.32
C LYS A 177 -10.57 0.07 1.94
N LYS A 178 -10.40 -0.98 1.14
CA LYS A 178 -10.21 -2.35 1.65
C LYS A 178 -9.00 -2.46 2.58
N GLN A 179 -7.88 -1.83 2.22
CA GLN A 179 -6.68 -1.79 3.06
C GLN A 179 -6.96 -1.10 4.40
N MET A 180 -7.60 0.06 4.35
CA MET A 180 -7.86 0.84 5.56
C MET A 180 -8.90 0.19 6.49
N TYR A 181 -9.92 -0.47 5.96
CA TYR A 181 -10.84 -1.26 6.77
C TYR A 181 -10.14 -2.45 7.44
N LEU A 182 -9.16 -3.05 6.77
CA LEU A 182 -8.33 -4.09 7.35
C LEU A 182 -7.48 -3.54 8.52
N TYR A 183 -6.93 -2.34 8.37
CA TYR A 183 -6.19 -1.65 9.43
C TYR A 183 -7.11 -1.23 10.58
N CYS A 184 -8.31 -0.71 10.31
CA CYS A 184 -9.30 -0.45 11.34
C CYS A 184 -9.66 -1.70 12.15
N HIS A 185 -9.74 -2.86 11.48
CA HIS A 185 -9.95 -4.14 12.15
C HIS A 185 -8.78 -4.50 13.09
N ALA A 186 -7.54 -4.33 12.62
CA ALA A 186 -6.35 -4.58 13.43
C ALA A 186 -6.30 -3.68 14.67
N VAL A 187 -6.56 -2.39 14.49
CA VAL A 187 -6.65 -1.42 15.61
C VAL A 187 -7.71 -1.82 16.61
N HIS A 188 -8.90 -2.21 16.14
CA HIS A 188 -9.97 -2.66 17.02
C HIS A 188 -9.62 -3.94 17.79
N GLU A 189 -9.01 -4.94 17.15
CA GLU A 189 -8.57 -6.16 17.85
C GLU A 189 -7.58 -5.84 18.98
N ARG A 190 -6.68 -4.87 18.77
CA ARG A 190 -5.68 -4.48 19.76
C ARG A 190 -6.24 -3.60 20.89
N THR A 191 -7.07 -2.61 20.54
CA THR A 191 -7.48 -1.54 21.46
C THR A 191 -8.89 -1.69 22.02
N GLY A 192 -9.75 -2.48 21.37
CA GLY A 192 -11.19 -2.53 21.63
C GLY A 192 -11.97 -1.33 21.06
N GLU A 193 -11.31 -0.34 20.47
CA GLU A 193 -11.93 0.86 19.90
C GLU A 193 -11.95 0.82 18.37
N TRP A 194 -13.08 1.24 17.78
CA TRP A 194 -13.13 1.46 16.34
C TRP A 194 -12.63 2.85 15.97
N PRO A 195 -11.73 2.99 14.99
CA PRO A 195 -11.43 4.28 14.40
C PRO A 195 -12.70 4.94 13.86
N LYS A 196 -12.86 6.25 14.07
CA LYS A 196 -14.03 7.00 13.57
C LYS A 196 -13.97 7.27 12.08
N GLU A 197 -12.74 7.38 11.55
CA GLU A 197 -12.50 7.77 10.16
C GLU A 197 -11.15 7.21 9.66
N MET A 198 -11.05 7.16 8.34
CA MET A 198 -9.88 6.76 7.59
C MET A 198 -9.43 7.92 6.71
N THR A 199 -8.14 8.24 6.75
CA THR A 199 -7.57 9.39 6.04
C THR A 199 -6.42 8.94 5.15
N TRP A 200 -6.36 9.48 3.93
CA TRP A 200 -5.22 9.31 3.02
C TRP A 200 -4.54 10.65 2.79
N ASN A 201 -3.24 10.69 3.01
CA ASN A 201 -2.39 11.83 2.65
C ASN A 201 -1.85 11.62 1.23
N HIS A 202 -2.35 12.42 0.28
CA HIS A 202 -1.92 12.38 -1.13
C HIS A 202 -0.72 13.29 -1.34
N TYR A 203 0.49 12.79 -1.01
CA TYR A 203 1.70 13.62 -1.00
C TYR A 203 2.11 14.16 -2.39
N LYS A 204 1.77 13.51 -3.51
CA LYS A 204 1.99 14.06 -4.86
C LYS A 204 1.01 15.16 -5.27
N ASP A 205 -0.05 15.35 -4.51
CA ASP A 205 -1.02 16.44 -4.68
C ASP A 205 -0.92 17.45 -3.51
N GLY A 206 0.31 17.76 -3.09
CA GLY A 206 0.61 18.75 -2.06
C GLY A 206 0.14 18.35 -0.65
N GLY A 207 0.03 17.06 -0.36
CA GLY A 207 -0.38 16.59 0.96
C GLY A 207 -1.89 16.71 1.24
N ARG A 208 -2.73 16.81 0.20
CA ARG A 208 -4.19 16.89 0.38
C ARG A 208 -4.72 15.65 1.10
N LEU A 209 -5.48 15.89 2.17
CA LEU A 209 -6.10 14.82 2.95
C LEU A 209 -7.46 14.42 2.37
N ALA A 210 -7.62 13.15 2.04
CA ALA A 210 -8.89 12.53 1.68
C ALA A 210 -9.38 11.73 2.90
N THR A 211 -10.51 12.13 3.49
CA THR A 211 -11.06 11.50 4.70
C THR A 211 -12.45 10.97 4.44
N ILE A 212 -12.72 9.74 4.92
CA ILE A 212 -14.07 9.18 4.95
C ILE A 212 -14.37 8.61 6.35
N PRO A 213 -15.64 8.60 6.79
CA PRO A 213 -16.00 7.97 8.06
C PRO A 213 -15.86 6.45 7.98
N PHE A 214 -15.59 5.82 9.13
CA PHE A 214 -15.72 4.38 9.29
C PHE A 214 -17.20 4.00 9.29
N ILE A 215 -17.60 3.06 8.42
CA ILE A 215 -18.98 2.59 8.28
C ILE A 215 -19.03 1.09 8.55
N MET A 216 -19.71 0.68 9.61
CA MET A 216 -19.78 -0.71 10.06
C MET A 216 -20.35 -1.67 9.00
N SER A 217 -21.32 -1.24 8.20
CA SER A 217 -21.88 -2.08 7.12
C SER A 217 -20.87 -2.35 6.01
N GLU A 218 -20.08 -1.34 5.62
CA GLU A 218 -18.98 -1.50 4.65
C GLU A 218 -17.89 -2.42 5.20
N TYR A 219 -17.48 -2.21 6.45
CA TYR A 219 -16.52 -3.07 7.14
C TYR A 219 -16.94 -4.55 7.09
N LYS A 220 -18.19 -4.86 7.43
CA LYS A 220 -18.70 -6.24 7.38
C LYS A 220 -18.62 -6.85 5.98
N GLY A 221 -18.95 -6.09 4.95
CA GLY A 221 -18.84 -6.49 3.55
C GLY A 221 -17.39 -6.76 3.13
N ILE A 222 -16.48 -5.89 3.52
CA ILE A 222 -15.05 -6.01 3.22
C ILE A 222 -14.42 -7.20 3.95
N MET A 223 -14.76 -7.43 5.23
CA MET A 223 -14.27 -8.60 5.96
C MET A 223 -14.81 -9.92 5.40
N LYS A 224 -16.04 -9.92 4.89
CA LYS A 224 -16.58 -11.06 4.14
C LYS A 224 -15.77 -11.31 2.88
N TRP A 225 -15.52 -10.26 2.08
CA TRP A 225 -14.70 -10.33 0.87
C TRP A 225 -13.29 -10.90 1.15
N PHE A 226 -12.62 -10.47 2.24
CA PHE A 226 -11.32 -11.04 2.61
C PHE A 226 -11.41 -12.54 2.87
N LYS A 227 -12.38 -12.98 3.65
CA LYS A 227 -12.55 -14.42 3.98
C LYS A 227 -12.81 -15.26 2.72
N GLU A 228 -13.65 -14.77 1.82
CA GLU A 228 -13.95 -15.43 0.55
C GLU A 228 -12.72 -15.47 -0.38
N SER A 229 -12.02 -14.36 -0.53
CA SER A 229 -10.78 -14.30 -1.33
C SER A 229 -9.70 -15.24 -0.79
N LEU A 230 -9.53 -15.31 0.52
CA LEU A 230 -8.53 -16.20 1.13
C LEU A 230 -8.92 -17.68 0.96
N ALA A 231 -10.21 -18.01 1.04
CA ALA A 231 -10.70 -19.36 0.76
C ALA A 231 -10.50 -19.74 -0.72
N GLU A 232 -10.73 -18.80 -1.64
CA GLU A 232 -10.44 -19.00 -3.07
C GLU A 232 -8.95 -19.26 -3.29
N ILE A 233 -8.06 -18.44 -2.70
CA ILE A 233 -6.61 -18.63 -2.82
C ILE A 233 -6.15 -19.99 -2.28
N GLU A 234 -6.73 -20.43 -1.15
CA GLU A 234 -6.39 -21.74 -0.56
C GLU A 234 -6.87 -22.93 -1.42
N ALA A 235 -7.95 -22.76 -2.17
CA ALA A 235 -8.54 -23.78 -3.03
C ALA A 235 -7.97 -23.76 -4.46
N GLU A 236 -7.18 -22.75 -4.83
CA GLU A 236 -6.70 -22.57 -6.20
C GLU A 236 -5.59 -23.57 -6.53
N GLU A 237 -5.76 -24.29 -7.63
CA GLU A 237 -4.80 -25.27 -8.15
C GLU A 237 -4.14 -24.80 -9.45
N VAL A 238 -4.77 -23.85 -10.17
CA VAL A 238 -4.30 -23.35 -11.46
C VAL A 238 -4.10 -21.84 -11.40
N PHE A 239 -2.90 -21.39 -11.68
CA PHE A 239 -2.49 -20.00 -11.54
C PHE A 239 -2.22 -19.34 -12.90
N PRO A 240 -3.24 -18.99 -13.68
CA PRO A 240 -3.06 -18.36 -14.99
C PRO A 240 -2.50 -16.95 -14.87
N ALA A 241 -1.73 -16.52 -15.86
CA ALA A 241 -1.27 -15.14 -15.95
C ALA A 241 -2.41 -14.19 -16.35
N ASN A 242 -2.45 -13.03 -15.70
CA ASN A 242 -3.30 -11.92 -16.12
C ASN A 242 -2.47 -10.96 -16.99
N LEU A 243 -2.74 -10.95 -18.30
CA LEU A 243 -1.94 -10.21 -19.29
C LEU A 243 -2.38 -8.74 -19.37
N ASN A 244 -2.26 -8.01 -18.27
CA ASN A 244 -2.48 -6.56 -18.24
C ASN A 244 -1.19 -5.84 -18.64
N TYR A 245 -1.19 -5.16 -19.79
CA TYR A 245 -0.01 -4.48 -20.35
C TYR A 245 0.71 -3.57 -19.35
N PHE A 246 -0.02 -2.66 -18.72
CA PHE A 246 0.58 -1.72 -17.78
C PHE A 246 1.16 -2.43 -16.55
N TYR A 247 0.40 -3.35 -15.96
CA TYR A 247 0.83 -4.09 -14.79
C TYR A 247 2.07 -4.95 -15.10
N CYS A 248 2.02 -5.72 -16.17
CA CYS A 248 3.11 -6.62 -16.55
C CYS A 248 4.42 -5.89 -16.83
N ASN A 249 4.37 -4.68 -17.41
CA ASN A 249 5.58 -3.95 -17.79
C ASN A 249 6.12 -3.01 -16.70
N ASN A 250 5.27 -2.56 -15.76
CA ASN A 250 5.66 -1.52 -14.81
C ASN A 250 5.60 -1.94 -13.35
N LEU A 251 4.71 -2.85 -12.97
CA LEU A 251 4.43 -3.16 -11.57
C LEU A 251 4.74 -4.59 -11.17
N CYS A 252 4.64 -5.57 -12.08
CA CYS A 252 4.90 -6.97 -11.80
C CYS A 252 6.37 -7.19 -11.39
N LYS A 253 6.60 -7.89 -10.29
CA LYS A 253 7.93 -8.20 -9.79
C LYS A 253 8.73 -9.12 -10.74
N PHE A 254 8.04 -9.94 -11.52
CA PHE A 254 8.65 -10.92 -12.42
C PHE A 254 8.61 -10.51 -13.89
N ARG A 255 8.47 -9.20 -14.17
CA ARG A 255 8.30 -8.67 -15.54
C ARG A 255 9.43 -9.06 -16.50
N LYS A 256 10.64 -9.32 -16.03
CA LYS A 256 11.76 -9.77 -16.87
C LYS A 256 11.91 -11.28 -16.93
N SER A 257 11.51 -12.02 -15.90
CA SER A 257 11.66 -13.46 -15.77
C SER A 257 10.38 -14.27 -16.06
N CYS A 258 9.21 -13.59 -16.18
CA CYS A 258 7.93 -14.24 -16.44
C CYS A 258 7.89 -14.89 -17.83
N GLU A 259 7.46 -16.13 -17.91
CA GLU A 259 7.28 -16.87 -19.19
C GLU A 259 6.29 -16.20 -20.15
N TYR A 260 5.31 -15.46 -19.58
CA TYR A 260 4.25 -14.77 -20.33
C TYR A 260 4.59 -13.33 -20.70
N LYS A 261 5.82 -12.87 -20.46
CA LYS A 261 6.23 -11.47 -20.69
C LYS A 261 6.01 -11.00 -22.15
N GLU A 262 6.18 -11.90 -23.14
CA GLU A 262 6.00 -11.59 -24.55
C GLU A 262 4.53 -11.33 -24.92
N PHE A 263 3.60 -11.93 -24.18
CA PHE A 263 2.16 -11.75 -24.39
C PHE A 263 1.60 -10.53 -23.65
N GLY A 264 2.24 -10.12 -22.54
CA GLY A 264 1.89 -8.90 -21.78
C GLY A 264 2.58 -7.64 -22.33
N GLY A 265 3.69 -7.80 -23.06
CA GLY A 265 4.42 -6.74 -23.74
C GLY A 265 3.85 -6.49 -25.13
N GLY A 266 3.10 -5.39 -25.32
CA GLY A 266 2.82 -4.92 -26.67
C GLY A 266 4.13 -4.80 -27.45
N ARG A 267 4.13 -5.22 -28.71
CA ARG A 267 5.28 -5.15 -29.62
C ARG A 267 5.99 -3.82 -29.47
N ASN A 268 7.31 -3.88 -29.29
CA ASN A 268 8.16 -2.72 -29.50
C ASN A 268 7.76 -2.11 -30.85
N LEU A 269 7.02 -1.02 -30.82
CA LEU A 269 6.90 -0.15 -31.96
C LEU A 269 8.23 0.58 -32.03
N SER A 270 9.10 0.02 -32.86
CA SER A 270 10.32 0.65 -33.35
C SER A 270 10.05 2.04 -33.95
#